data_1b32e160e8fb0b291df5ad73de7f840e
#
_entry.id   1b32e160e8fb0b291df5ad73de7f840e
#
_cell.length_a   1.000
_cell.length_b   1.000
_cell.length_c   1.000
_cell.angle_alpha   90.00
_cell.angle_beta   90.00
_cell.angle_gamma   90.00
#
_symmetry.space_group_name_H-M   'P 1'
#
loop_
_entity.id
_entity.type
_entity.pdbx_description
1 polymer ?
#
loop_
_entity_poly.entity_id
_entity_poly.type
_entity_poly.pdbx_seq_one_letter_code
_entity_poly.pdbx_strand_id
1 'polypeptide(L)'
;DTHTKETIAASVCEYLGFTKDELKLFFDSAYYSQKPVEEEISDFVDKTMPEIRLDEIQFYHLSRRLLDDNSRVGNNLYDLLTQDTSVSRFLREHDVEFKMNEGHLLLFHRGKIETFERVYEGNVSNVKWRMGYFKGHEDYCVNGFALKDMLHENSYTISLRSCPEFIEQMSLAVSYTHLRAHETAAN
;
A
#
# COMPACT_ATOMS: atom_id res chain seq x y z
N ASP A 1 -10.96 -15.60 11.22
CA ASP A 1 -11.64 -14.31 11.22
C ASP A 1 -10.79 -13.27 11.96
N THR A 2 -10.59 -12.11 11.37
CA THR A 2 -9.67 -11.05 11.86
C THR A 2 -10.41 -9.72 12.14
N HIS A 3 -11.71 -9.77 12.44
CA HIS A 3 -12.54 -8.59 12.64
C HIS A 3 -12.37 -7.93 14.02
N THR A 4 -12.27 -8.72 15.08
CA THR A 4 -12.11 -8.25 16.45
C THR A 4 -10.95 -8.97 17.14
N LYS A 5 -10.50 -8.46 18.27
CA LYS A 5 -9.45 -9.12 19.07
C LYS A 5 -9.83 -10.54 19.46
N GLU A 6 -11.09 -10.74 19.82
CA GLU A 6 -11.61 -12.05 20.21
C GLU A 6 -11.63 -13.04 19.05
N THR A 7 -12.04 -12.60 17.85
CA THR A 7 -12.04 -13.45 16.66
C THR A 7 -10.64 -13.72 16.15
N ILE A 8 -9.72 -12.74 16.24
CA ILE A 8 -8.29 -12.92 15.93
C ILE A 8 -7.69 -13.99 16.86
N ALA A 9 -7.86 -13.83 18.19
CA ALA A 9 -7.33 -14.79 19.16
C ALA A 9 -7.90 -16.20 18.94
N ALA A 10 -9.19 -16.31 18.62
CA ALA A 10 -9.82 -17.58 18.32
C ALA A 10 -9.24 -18.23 17.06
N SER A 11 -9.06 -17.45 15.97
CA SER A 11 -8.48 -17.96 14.71
C SER A 11 -7.02 -18.37 14.86
N VAL A 12 -6.23 -17.61 15.65
CA VAL A 12 -4.84 -17.98 15.96
C VAL A 12 -4.77 -19.25 16.77
N CYS A 13 -5.62 -19.39 17.81
CA CYS A 13 -5.69 -20.60 18.62
C CYS A 13 -6.07 -21.83 17.76
N GLU A 14 -7.09 -21.69 16.91
CA GLU A 14 -7.51 -22.75 16.00
C GLU A 14 -6.39 -23.17 15.04
N TYR A 15 -5.71 -22.19 14.44
CA TYR A 15 -4.63 -22.46 13.48
C TYR A 15 -3.42 -23.13 14.13
N LEU A 16 -3.01 -22.66 15.31
CA LEU A 16 -1.83 -23.20 16.01
C LEU A 16 -2.16 -24.39 16.91
N GLY A 17 -3.42 -24.76 17.07
CA GLY A 17 -3.85 -25.85 17.95
C GLY A 17 -3.75 -25.54 19.43
N PHE A 18 -3.86 -24.26 19.84
CA PHE A 18 -3.80 -23.80 21.22
C PHE A 18 -5.16 -23.51 21.82
N THR A 19 -5.22 -23.58 23.13
CA THR A 19 -6.30 -22.97 23.90
C THR A 19 -6.06 -21.47 24.09
N LYS A 20 -7.10 -20.71 24.40
CA LYS A 20 -6.98 -19.28 24.74
C LYS A 20 -6.11 -19.05 25.99
N ASP A 21 -6.14 -19.98 26.93
CA ASP A 21 -5.33 -19.87 28.14
C ASP A 21 -3.84 -20.07 27.85
N GLU A 22 -3.49 -21.02 26.99
CA GLU A 22 -2.11 -21.21 26.53
C GLU A 22 -1.59 -19.99 25.78
N LEU A 23 -2.38 -19.42 24.88
CA LEU A 23 -2.02 -18.18 24.19
C LEU A 23 -1.81 -17.03 25.16
N LYS A 24 -2.69 -16.88 26.15
CA LYS A 24 -2.55 -15.87 27.21
C LYS A 24 -1.28 -16.06 28.02
N LEU A 25 -1.02 -17.29 28.46
CA LEU A 25 0.21 -17.61 29.20
C LEU A 25 1.48 -17.29 28.40
N PHE A 26 1.45 -17.53 27.09
CA PHE A 26 2.55 -17.13 26.21
C PHE A 26 2.77 -15.62 26.24
N PHE A 27 1.73 -14.79 26.00
CA PHE A 27 1.86 -13.34 26.02
C PHE A 27 2.27 -12.80 27.39
N ASP A 28 1.75 -13.35 28.48
CA ASP A 28 2.16 -12.98 29.82
C ASP A 28 3.65 -13.29 30.06
N SER A 29 4.15 -14.43 29.58
CA SER A 29 5.56 -14.78 29.69
C SER A 29 6.45 -13.92 28.79
N ALA A 30 6.04 -13.65 27.57
CA ALA A 30 6.76 -12.80 26.63
C ALA A 30 6.87 -11.35 27.14
N TYR A 31 5.84 -10.82 27.78
CA TYR A 31 5.84 -9.50 28.40
C TYR A 31 6.90 -9.33 29.50
N TYR A 32 7.17 -10.40 30.27
CA TYR A 32 8.19 -10.41 31.32
C TYR A 32 9.57 -10.89 30.84
N SER A 33 9.70 -11.28 29.57
CA SER A 33 10.96 -11.67 28.97
C SER A 33 11.89 -10.46 28.80
N GLN A 34 13.19 -10.71 28.80
CA GLN A 34 14.20 -9.70 28.49
C GLN A 34 14.45 -9.56 26.97
N LYS A 35 13.84 -10.44 26.17
CA LYS A 35 13.91 -10.39 24.70
C LYS A 35 12.88 -9.42 24.11
N PRO A 36 13.13 -8.86 22.91
CA PRO A 36 12.10 -8.17 22.17
C PRO A 36 10.88 -9.08 21.93
N VAL A 37 9.67 -8.53 22.07
CA VAL A 37 8.43 -9.32 21.92
C VAL A 37 8.32 -9.97 20.54
N GLU A 38 8.82 -9.31 19.51
CA GLU A 38 8.86 -9.83 18.14
C GLU A 38 9.71 -11.09 18.02
N GLU A 39 10.83 -11.15 18.72
CA GLU A 39 11.72 -12.32 18.75
C GLU A 39 11.07 -13.49 19.51
N GLU A 40 10.42 -13.22 20.63
CA GLU A 40 9.66 -14.24 21.38
C GLU A 40 8.50 -14.81 20.55
N ILE A 41 7.78 -13.95 19.80
CA ILE A 41 6.72 -14.39 18.90
C ILE A 41 7.29 -15.24 17.76
N SER A 42 8.41 -14.85 17.17
CA SER A 42 9.07 -15.61 16.11
C SER A 42 9.50 -17.00 16.61
N ASP A 43 10.20 -17.03 17.75
CA ASP A 43 10.63 -18.28 18.38
C ASP A 43 9.44 -19.21 18.72
N PHE A 44 8.33 -18.62 19.15
CA PHE A 44 7.12 -19.38 19.47
C PHE A 44 6.47 -19.95 18.21
N VAL A 45 6.34 -19.14 17.15
CA VAL A 45 5.77 -19.59 15.87
C VAL A 45 6.63 -20.68 15.27
N ASP A 46 7.96 -20.52 15.25
CA ASP A 46 8.89 -21.49 14.69
C ASP A 46 8.85 -22.86 15.41
N LYS A 47 8.62 -22.84 16.74
CA LYS A 47 8.48 -24.07 17.53
C LYS A 47 7.16 -24.79 17.37
N THR A 48 6.12 -24.04 17.05
CA THR A 48 4.73 -24.51 17.10
C THR A 48 4.05 -24.52 15.74
N MET A 49 4.77 -24.04 14.70
CA MET A 49 4.23 -23.91 13.34
C MET A 49 3.64 -25.24 12.87
N PRO A 50 2.35 -25.31 12.60
CA PRO A 50 1.73 -26.53 12.12
C PRO A 50 2.24 -26.84 10.69
N GLU A 51 2.31 -28.12 10.34
CA GLU A 51 2.62 -28.56 8.97
C GLU A 51 1.53 -28.14 7.95
N ILE A 52 0.41 -27.63 8.47
CA ILE A 52 -0.75 -27.23 7.68
C ILE A 52 -0.44 -25.88 7.00
N ARG A 53 -0.46 -25.87 5.68
CA ARG A 53 -0.40 -24.64 4.89
C ARG A 53 -1.76 -23.94 4.91
N LEU A 54 -1.74 -22.61 5.05
CA LEU A 54 -2.92 -21.79 4.81
C LEU A 54 -3.17 -21.72 3.29
N ASP A 55 -4.34 -22.12 2.85
CA ASP A 55 -4.75 -22.01 1.45
C ASP A 55 -5.18 -20.58 1.11
N GLU A 56 -5.80 -19.87 2.09
CA GLU A 56 -6.32 -18.54 1.91
C GLU A 56 -6.05 -17.67 3.15
N ILE A 57 -5.73 -16.40 2.91
CA ILE A 57 -5.59 -15.37 3.94
C ILE A 57 -6.54 -14.22 3.61
N GLN A 58 -7.40 -13.87 4.56
CA GLN A 58 -8.23 -12.68 4.46
C GLN A 58 -7.41 -11.44 4.83
N PHE A 59 -7.46 -10.42 3.99
CA PHE A 59 -6.87 -9.12 4.28
C PHE A 59 -7.84 -7.99 3.94
N TYR A 60 -7.62 -6.83 4.53
CA TYR A 60 -8.45 -5.64 4.35
C TYR A 60 -7.69 -4.59 3.55
N HIS A 61 -8.18 -4.31 2.34
CA HIS A 61 -7.64 -3.23 1.51
C HIS A 61 -8.53 -2.00 1.64
N LEU A 62 -7.94 -0.88 2.02
CA LEU A 62 -8.61 0.41 2.05
C LEU A 62 -8.24 1.21 0.82
N SER A 63 -9.25 1.66 0.09
CA SER A 63 -9.06 2.52 -1.08
C SER A 63 -10.05 3.67 -1.06
N ARG A 64 -9.63 4.83 -1.55
CA ARG A 64 -10.57 5.88 -1.97
C ARG A 64 -10.96 5.62 -3.42
N ARG A 65 -12.25 5.75 -3.70
CA ARG A 65 -12.80 5.60 -5.03
C ARG A 65 -13.43 6.91 -5.47
N LEU A 66 -13.48 7.15 -6.78
CA LEU A 66 -14.29 8.21 -7.34
C LEU A 66 -15.78 7.93 -7.07
N LEU A 67 -16.58 8.96 -6.98
CA LEU A 67 -18.00 8.85 -6.57
C LEU A 67 -18.82 7.90 -7.46
N ASP A 68 -18.47 7.84 -8.73
CA ASP A 68 -19.17 7.04 -9.77
C ASP A 68 -18.54 5.65 -9.94
N ASP A 69 -17.47 5.32 -9.20
CA ASP A 69 -16.81 4.03 -9.29
C ASP A 69 -17.51 2.98 -8.42
N ASN A 70 -18.41 2.22 -9.03
CA ASN A 70 -19.10 1.08 -8.42
C ASN A 70 -18.34 -0.24 -8.60
N SER A 71 -17.14 -0.22 -9.15
CA SER A 71 -16.31 -1.41 -9.34
C SER A 71 -15.95 -2.04 -7.97
N ARG A 72 -16.06 -3.37 -7.89
CA ARG A 72 -15.58 -4.14 -6.74
C ARG A 72 -14.20 -4.78 -6.99
N VAL A 73 -13.59 -4.47 -8.12
CA VAL A 73 -12.31 -5.03 -8.51
C VAL A 73 -11.18 -4.29 -7.79
N GLY A 74 -10.32 -5.02 -7.11
CA GLY A 74 -9.05 -4.51 -6.60
C GLY A 74 -8.01 -4.57 -7.72
N ASN A 75 -7.46 -3.42 -8.11
CA ASN A 75 -6.38 -3.35 -9.06
C ASN A 75 -5.07 -3.04 -8.30
N ASN A 76 -3.96 -3.60 -8.76
CA ASN A 76 -2.65 -3.09 -8.37
C ASN A 76 -2.43 -1.70 -8.97
N LEU A 77 -1.38 -1.00 -8.57
CA LEU A 77 -1.12 0.36 -9.03
C LEU A 77 -0.98 0.46 -10.55
N TYR A 78 -0.30 -0.50 -11.17
CA TYR A 78 -0.03 -0.48 -12.61
C TYR A 78 -1.30 -0.67 -13.42
N ASP A 79 -2.12 -1.65 -13.06
CA ASP A 79 -3.41 -1.89 -13.70
C ASP A 79 -4.36 -0.71 -13.50
N LEU A 80 -4.38 -0.14 -12.28
CA LEU A 80 -5.21 1.03 -11.96
C LEU A 80 -4.91 2.22 -12.87
N LEU A 81 -3.64 2.43 -13.22
CA LEU A 81 -3.18 3.59 -13.97
C LEU A 81 -3.14 3.37 -15.48
N THR A 82 -2.95 2.14 -15.96
CA THR A 82 -2.75 1.84 -17.39
C THR A 82 -3.95 1.23 -18.08
N GLN A 83 -4.80 0.48 -17.35
CA GLN A 83 -6.03 -0.07 -17.92
C GLN A 83 -7.16 0.96 -17.94
N ASP A 84 -8.30 0.62 -18.54
CA ASP A 84 -9.47 1.50 -18.59
C ASP A 84 -10.25 1.47 -17.26
N THR A 85 -9.72 2.15 -16.28
CA THR A 85 -10.30 2.32 -14.93
C THR A 85 -10.91 3.70 -14.76
N SER A 86 -11.73 3.90 -13.72
CA SER A 86 -12.25 5.22 -13.35
C SER A 86 -11.12 6.22 -13.08
N VAL A 87 -10.04 5.77 -12.41
CA VAL A 87 -8.88 6.61 -12.10
C VAL A 87 -8.10 6.98 -13.36
N SER A 88 -7.81 6.03 -14.24
CA SER A 88 -7.07 6.33 -15.47
C SER A 88 -7.86 7.25 -16.42
N ARG A 89 -9.19 7.11 -16.47
CA ARG A 89 -10.05 8.04 -17.23
C ARG A 89 -10.01 9.43 -16.63
N PHE A 90 -10.21 9.56 -15.31
CA PHE A 90 -10.12 10.83 -14.61
C PHE A 90 -8.78 11.53 -14.85
N LEU A 91 -7.66 10.80 -14.78
CA LEU A 91 -6.34 11.37 -15.02
C LEU A 91 -6.18 11.85 -16.47
N ARG A 92 -6.64 11.09 -17.46
CA ARG A 92 -6.63 11.51 -18.88
C ARG A 92 -7.45 12.76 -19.16
N GLU A 93 -8.59 12.91 -18.49
CA GLU A 93 -9.42 14.13 -18.55
C GLU A 93 -8.68 15.38 -18.01
N HIS A 94 -7.63 15.16 -17.20
CA HIS A 94 -6.77 16.21 -16.65
C HIS A 94 -5.37 16.23 -17.30
N ASP A 95 -5.26 15.74 -18.55
CA ASP A 95 -4.03 15.70 -19.31
C ASP A 95 -2.89 14.87 -18.70
N VAL A 96 -3.22 13.93 -17.80
CA VAL A 96 -2.27 13.01 -17.18
C VAL A 96 -2.54 11.58 -17.66
N GLU A 97 -1.52 10.92 -18.18
CA GLU A 97 -1.62 9.55 -18.68
C GLU A 97 -0.41 8.73 -18.24
N PHE A 98 -0.65 7.45 -17.90
CA PHE A 98 0.43 6.50 -17.63
C PHE A 98 0.49 5.44 -18.71
N LYS A 99 1.71 5.08 -19.10
CA LYS A 99 1.97 3.98 -20.05
C LYS A 99 3.06 3.07 -19.53
N MET A 100 2.88 1.77 -19.73
CA MET A 100 3.92 0.80 -19.42
C MET A 100 5.05 0.87 -20.44
N ASN A 101 6.28 0.87 -19.97
CA ASN A 101 7.48 0.79 -20.78
C ASN A 101 8.55 -0.05 -20.07
N GLU A 102 8.90 -1.21 -20.65
CA GLU A 102 9.97 -2.08 -20.17
C GLU A 102 9.96 -2.35 -18.66
N GLY A 103 8.75 -2.61 -18.10
CA GLY A 103 8.57 -2.97 -16.69
C GLY A 103 8.39 -1.79 -15.72
N HIS A 104 8.42 -0.56 -16.21
CA HIS A 104 8.13 0.63 -15.41
C HIS A 104 7.06 1.51 -16.06
N LEU A 105 6.45 2.39 -15.25
CA LEU A 105 5.46 3.35 -15.72
C LEU A 105 6.13 4.62 -16.22
N LEU A 106 5.74 5.09 -17.41
CA LEU A 106 6.01 6.44 -17.87
C LEU A 106 4.81 7.33 -17.56
N LEU A 107 5.07 8.49 -16.96
CA LEU A 107 4.09 9.54 -16.75
C LEU A 107 4.13 10.53 -17.93
N PHE A 108 2.98 10.74 -18.54
CA PHE A 108 2.78 11.79 -19.53
C PHE A 108 1.92 12.90 -18.94
N HIS A 109 2.36 14.13 -19.08
CA HIS A 109 1.59 15.32 -18.77
C HIS A 109 1.49 16.20 -20.01
N ARG A 110 0.26 16.49 -20.46
CA ARG A 110 0.01 17.24 -21.71
C ARG A 110 0.75 16.64 -22.92
N GLY A 111 0.78 15.33 -23.01
CA GLY A 111 1.40 14.58 -24.08
C GLY A 111 2.94 14.52 -24.06
N LYS A 112 3.61 15.09 -23.05
CA LYS A 112 5.06 15.04 -22.87
C LYS A 112 5.42 14.11 -21.71
N ILE A 113 6.50 13.36 -21.88
CA ILE A 113 7.03 12.51 -20.79
C ILE A 113 7.56 13.41 -19.68
N GLU A 114 7.12 13.14 -18.46
CA GLU A 114 7.63 13.77 -17.25
C GLU A 114 8.90 13.04 -16.79
N THR A 115 10.04 13.75 -16.78
CA THR A 115 11.33 13.16 -16.40
C THR A 115 11.68 13.32 -14.94
N PHE A 116 10.93 14.13 -14.21
CA PHE A 116 11.18 14.48 -12.81
C PHE A 116 12.54 15.13 -12.52
N GLU A 117 13.28 15.57 -13.54
CA GLU A 117 14.63 16.14 -13.36
C GLU A 117 14.64 17.45 -12.56
N ARG A 118 13.50 18.13 -12.52
CA ARG A 118 13.36 19.44 -11.89
C ARG A 118 12.70 19.39 -10.50
N VAL A 119 12.41 18.21 -10.01
CA VAL A 119 11.75 18.02 -8.71
C VAL A 119 12.79 17.62 -7.68
N TYR A 120 12.67 18.13 -6.47
CA TYR A 120 13.56 17.79 -5.37
C TYR A 120 13.58 16.26 -5.17
N GLU A 121 14.76 15.66 -5.19
CA GLU A 121 14.99 14.21 -5.27
C GLU A 121 14.25 13.43 -4.16
N GLY A 122 14.19 13.98 -2.95
CA GLY A 122 13.48 13.38 -1.83
C GLY A 122 11.97 13.19 -2.05
N ASN A 123 11.33 14.09 -2.85
CA ASN A 123 9.90 14.00 -3.14
C ASN A 123 9.57 13.06 -4.30
N VAL A 124 10.55 12.72 -5.12
CA VAL A 124 10.37 11.94 -6.36
C VAL A 124 10.83 10.50 -6.20
N SER A 125 11.73 10.22 -5.26
CA SER A 125 12.29 8.89 -5.07
C SER A 125 11.21 7.83 -4.82
N ASN A 126 10.21 8.13 -3.99
CA ASN A 126 9.10 7.23 -3.70
C ASN A 126 8.17 7.05 -4.91
N VAL A 127 7.88 8.14 -5.65
CA VAL A 127 7.08 8.05 -6.90
C VAL A 127 7.79 7.18 -7.93
N LYS A 128 9.08 7.43 -8.19
CA LYS A 128 9.90 6.61 -9.10
C LYS A 128 9.98 5.16 -8.65
N TRP A 129 10.13 4.91 -7.34
CA TRP A 129 10.14 3.57 -6.78
C TRP A 129 8.82 2.86 -7.09
N ARG A 130 7.68 3.48 -6.80
CA ARG A 130 6.34 2.93 -7.06
C ARG A 130 6.04 2.80 -8.56
N MET A 131 6.68 3.59 -9.41
CA MET A 131 6.58 3.50 -10.87
C MET A 131 7.51 2.44 -11.48
N GLY A 132 8.32 1.73 -10.70
CA GLY A 132 9.18 0.64 -11.16
C GLY A 132 10.52 1.08 -11.77
N TYR A 133 10.99 2.31 -11.52
CA TYR A 133 12.28 2.78 -12.02
C TYR A 133 13.49 2.07 -11.35
N PHE A 134 13.27 1.37 -10.25
CA PHE A 134 14.30 0.62 -9.56
C PHE A 134 14.06 -0.87 -9.76
N LYS A 135 15.01 -1.55 -10.38
CA LYS A 135 14.91 -2.97 -10.73
C LYS A 135 14.61 -3.82 -9.48
N GLY A 136 13.62 -4.69 -9.59
CA GLY A 136 13.19 -5.59 -8.52
C GLY A 136 12.25 -4.95 -7.48
N HIS A 137 11.74 -3.75 -7.77
CA HIS A 137 10.82 -3.01 -6.90
C HIS A 137 9.54 -2.60 -7.63
N GLU A 138 9.13 -3.37 -8.61
CA GLU A 138 7.87 -3.13 -9.33
C GLU A 138 6.67 -3.36 -8.39
N ASP A 139 5.78 -2.38 -8.31
CA ASP A 139 4.61 -2.41 -7.41
C ASP A 139 3.40 -3.09 -8.07
N TYR A 140 3.50 -4.40 -8.28
CA TYR A 140 2.38 -5.23 -8.74
C TYR A 140 1.48 -5.73 -7.61
N CYS A 141 1.74 -5.33 -6.38
CA CYS A 141 1.04 -5.82 -5.22
C CYS A 141 -0.24 -5.01 -4.94
N VAL A 142 -1.23 -5.69 -4.38
CA VAL A 142 -2.34 -5.05 -3.68
C VAL A 142 -2.07 -5.18 -2.19
N ASN A 143 -1.65 -4.08 -1.59
CA ASN A 143 -1.33 -4.05 -0.16
C ASN A 143 -2.60 -3.97 0.68
N GLY A 144 -2.59 -4.60 1.83
CA GLY A 144 -3.71 -4.60 2.76
C GLY A 144 -3.26 -4.87 4.20
N PHE A 145 -4.22 -4.78 5.09
CA PHE A 145 -4.03 -5.05 6.51
C PHE A 145 -4.53 -6.45 6.83
N ALA A 146 -3.74 -7.20 7.58
CA ALA A 146 -4.13 -8.53 8.03
C ALA A 146 -5.26 -8.48 9.07
N LEU A 147 -5.34 -7.39 9.84
CA LEU A 147 -6.29 -7.21 10.93
C LEU A 147 -7.20 -6.02 10.64
N LYS A 148 -8.49 -6.15 10.98
CA LYS A 148 -9.48 -5.08 10.87
C LYS A 148 -9.56 -4.23 12.14
N ASP A 149 -9.22 -4.82 13.28
CA ASP A 149 -9.28 -4.14 14.56
C ASP A 149 -8.41 -2.88 14.56
N MET A 150 -8.97 -1.77 15.05
CA MET A 150 -8.33 -0.46 15.10
C MET A 150 -7.82 0.06 13.74
N LEU A 151 -8.28 -0.49 12.63
CA LEU A 151 -7.83 -0.12 11.29
C LEU A 151 -7.99 1.39 11.01
N HIS A 152 -9.07 2.00 11.51
CA HIS A 152 -9.34 3.43 11.32
C HIS A 152 -8.52 4.36 12.22
N GLU A 153 -7.82 3.82 13.21
CA GLU A 153 -6.92 4.54 14.10
C GLU A 153 -5.46 4.50 13.65
N ASN A 154 -5.18 3.67 12.64
CA ASN A 154 -3.85 3.53 12.09
C ASN A 154 -3.47 4.80 11.29
N SER A 155 -2.24 5.29 11.46
CA SER A 155 -1.75 6.50 10.79
C SER A 155 -1.80 6.41 9.26
N TYR A 156 -1.55 5.23 8.68
CA TYR A 156 -1.66 5.02 7.24
C TYR A 156 -3.08 5.17 6.73
N THR A 157 -4.08 4.77 7.51
CA THR A 157 -5.49 4.91 7.11
C THR A 157 -6.01 6.32 7.31
N ILE A 158 -5.47 7.05 8.28
CA ILE A 158 -5.81 8.46 8.52
C ILE A 158 -5.38 9.31 7.32
N SER A 159 -4.19 9.09 6.76
CA SER A 159 -3.69 9.81 5.59
C SER A 159 -4.56 9.60 4.34
N LEU A 160 -5.18 8.43 4.18
CA LEU A 160 -6.12 8.16 3.08
C LEU A 160 -7.37 9.05 3.10
N ARG A 161 -7.67 9.73 4.23
CA ARG A 161 -8.79 10.69 4.29
C ARG A 161 -8.57 11.91 3.40
N SER A 162 -7.32 12.29 3.19
CA SER A 162 -6.95 13.42 2.33
C SER A 162 -6.79 12.98 0.87
N CYS A 163 -5.78 12.21 0.58
CA CYS A 163 -5.46 11.73 -0.77
C CYS A 163 -4.67 10.42 -0.69
N PRO A 164 -4.80 9.49 -1.64
CA PRO A 164 -3.85 8.40 -1.78
C PRO A 164 -2.43 8.93 -1.98
N GLU A 165 -1.48 8.40 -1.21
CA GLU A 165 -0.10 8.90 -1.16
C GLU A 165 0.55 9.05 -2.54
N PHE A 166 0.39 8.05 -3.41
CA PHE A 166 0.94 8.10 -4.76
C PHE A 166 0.38 9.27 -5.59
N ILE A 167 -0.93 9.51 -5.51
CA ILE A 167 -1.58 10.61 -6.24
C ILE A 167 -1.13 11.96 -5.70
N GLU A 168 -1.00 12.11 -4.39
CA GLU A 168 -0.49 13.32 -3.76
C GLU A 168 0.94 13.62 -4.23
N GLN A 169 1.84 12.67 -4.13
CA GLN A 169 3.24 12.83 -4.53
C GLN A 169 3.39 13.08 -6.03
N MET A 170 2.62 12.38 -6.86
CA MET A 170 2.58 12.60 -8.30
C MET A 170 2.07 14.01 -8.63
N SER A 171 1.03 14.49 -7.96
CA SER A 171 0.47 15.83 -8.19
C SER A 171 1.47 16.92 -7.83
N LEU A 172 2.23 16.76 -6.75
CA LEU A 172 3.32 17.66 -6.38
C LEU A 172 4.41 17.69 -7.48
N ALA A 173 4.82 16.53 -7.99
CA ALA A 173 5.81 16.43 -9.05
C ALA A 173 5.36 17.18 -10.32
N VAL A 174 4.12 16.95 -10.77
CA VAL A 174 3.55 17.61 -11.96
C VAL A 174 3.36 19.11 -11.74
N SER A 175 2.89 19.54 -10.56
CA SER A 175 2.69 20.95 -10.23
C SER A 175 3.99 21.75 -10.21
N TYR A 176 5.06 21.16 -9.68
CA TYR A 176 6.38 21.83 -9.64
C TYR A 176 6.94 22.07 -11.03
N THR A 177 6.76 21.14 -11.96
CA THR A 177 7.15 21.29 -13.35
C THR A 177 6.39 22.42 -14.03
N HIS A 178 5.11 22.59 -13.68
CA HIS A 178 4.25 23.60 -14.26
C HIS A 178 4.60 25.03 -13.78
N LEU A 179 4.87 25.22 -12.49
CA LEU A 179 5.26 26.52 -11.92
C LEU A 179 6.56 27.03 -12.53
N ARG A 180 7.58 26.19 -12.72
CA ARG A 180 8.84 26.59 -13.35
C ARG A 180 8.75 26.83 -14.87
N ALA A 181 7.85 26.15 -15.57
CA ALA A 181 7.63 26.41 -16.97
C ALA A 181 7.08 27.86 -17.20
N HIS A 182 6.32 28.39 -16.28
CA HIS A 182 5.85 29.77 -16.29
C HIS A 182 6.97 30.78 -15.98
N GLU A 183 7.89 30.46 -15.08
CA GLU A 183 9.02 31.34 -14.75
C GLU A 183 10.02 31.47 -15.91
N THR A 184 10.24 30.37 -16.67
CA THR A 184 11.15 30.39 -17.84
C THR A 184 10.54 31.00 -19.10
N ALA A 185 9.20 31.10 -19.19
CA ALA A 185 8.52 31.75 -20.30
C ALA A 185 8.35 33.28 -20.10
N ALA A 186 8.66 33.79 -18.90
CA ALA A 186 8.56 35.21 -18.53
C ALA A 186 9.91 35.95 -18.60
N ASN A 187 11.00 35.27 -18.97
CA ASN A 187 12.32 35.84 -19.27
C ASN A 187 12.65 35.65 -20.76
#